data_c826a6d8b5e6a801f5ae31376bd82695
#
_entry.id   c826a6d8b5e6a801f5ae31376bd82695
#
_cell.length_a   1.000
_cell.length_b   1.000
_cell.length_c   1.000
_cell.angle_alpha   90.00
_cell.angle_beta   90.00
_cell.angle_gamma   90.00
#
_symmetry.space_group_name_H-M   'P 1'
#
loop_
_entity.id
_entity.type
_entity.pdbx_description
1 polymer ?
#
loop_
_entity_poly.entity_id
_entity_poly.type
_entity_poly.pdbx_seq_one_letter_code
_entity_poly.pdbx_strand_id
1 'polypeptide(L)'
;MQALNAPDLAAATRPALRISTRSVWSDQVWHLDGYRPGSNRGDFSLDWRFALADDSRFSDPQWADWREAAKLFLWSLKLDPPPGRRNVHESTIVSVFKTLRALIRWMAAQGCRRFADLDRDASDRFMAAVAQRPGSKLGETLKSTTLHTYTNLLTRLYLQGAKFPEVAIADPFPGIAPPFVRRDRGWLPYTPDTVAVPLVSAALRLIGQPADDVIALQAQAQTAYDDALAQGIHQTKAGFIVTDTIAPFVFSILPGEEAPWHEAPITSTKQVRYVVDRIYDACFVVIAYLVGARVSEILGLQTGCIEQHPSGDGGETFAYLAGQIYKTARGIDGEAHRWVAPAPVERVVAVMERLTARLRVQTRRSDLFLIMASTGLVGPAARINLPTASTMIRRLNHLFAPFIRLPDHEGEPWHLNTHQGRKTFARFVGRRDRTGLHALQAHFGHVTRAMTDRGYVGTDFALDDLIDRHAQEETRAALEEVLTATTLGGKGGRMIAARSRFRGRTPDGD
;
A
#
# COMPACT_ATOMS: atom_id res chain seq x y z
N MET A 1 -16.42 17.69 1.52
CA MET A 1 -15.88 18.66 0.52
C MET A 1 -16.87 18.75 -0.63
N GLN A 2 -17.53 19.92 -0.80
CA GLN A 2 -18.38 20.20 -1.95
C GLN A 2 -17.54 20.06 -3.22
N ALA A 3 -18.09 19.46 -4.27
CA ALA A 3 -17.46 19.43 -5.58
C ALA A 3 -17.33 20.89 -6.06
N LEU A 4 -16.10 21.38 -6.19
CA LEU A 4 -15.82 22.67 -6.81
C LEU A 4 -16.22 22.55 -8.28
N ASN A 5 -17.07 23.46 -8.75
CA ASN A 5 -17.49 23.51 -10.15
C ASN A 5 -16.36 24.08 -11.04
N ALA A 6 -16.37 23.76 -12.34
CA ALA A 6 -15.39 24.25 -13.31
C ALA A 6 -15.13 25.78 -13.27
N PRO A 7 -16.09 26.66 -12.90
CA PRO A 7 -15.87 28.10 -12.70
C PRO A 7 -14.81 28.44 -11.64
N ASP A 8 -14.58 27.56 -10.65
CA ASP A 8 -13.62 27.81 -9.56
C ASP A 8 -12.16 27.71 -10.02
N LEU A 9 -11.91 27.27 -11.26
CA LEU A 9 -10.60 27.25 -11.90
C LEU A 9 -10.34 28.48 -12.78
N ALA A 10 -11.21 29.50 -12.74
CA ALA A 10 -10.99 30.75 -13.48
C ALA A 10 -9.67 31.41 -13.06
N ALA A 11 -8.95 31.98 -14.03
CA ALA A 11 -7.62 32.52 -13.80
C ALA A 11 -7.55 33.58 -12.68
N ALA A 12 -8.60 34.39 -12.52
CA ALA A 12 -8.66 35.45 -11.51
C ALA A 12 -8.74 34.89 -10.05
N THR A 13 -9.27 33.69 -9.85
CA THR A 13 -9.47 33.11 -8.51
C THR A 13 -8.35 32.12 -8.11
N ARG A 14 -7.56 31.66 -9.07
CA ARG A 14 -6.51 30.65 -8.87
C ARG A 14 -5.47 31.00 -7.80
N PRO A 15 -4.91 32.23 -7.71
CA PRO A 15 -3.82 32.51 -6.77
C PRO A 15 -4.13 32.19 -5.31
N ALA A 16 -5.39 32.40 -4.88
CA ALA A 16 -5.87 32.14 -3.52
C ALA A 16 -6.48 30.75 -3.33
N LEU A 17 -6.57 29.94 -4.40
CA LEU A 17 -7.17 28.61 -4.35
C LEU A 17 -6.37 27.71 -3.42
N ARG A 18 -7.07 27.16 -2.41
CA ARG A 18 -6.46 26.21 -1.48
C ARG A 18 -6.28 24.84 -2.12
N ILE A 19 -5.04 24.40 -2.18
CA ILE A 19 -4.65 23.09 -2.73
C ILE A 19 -4.75 22.00 -1.66
N SER A 20 -4.35 22.33 -0.42
CA SER A 20 -4.32 21.43 0.72
C SER A 20 -4.46 22.23 2.03
N THR A 21 -4.37 21.55 3.17
CA THR A 21 -4.29 22.22 4.49
C THR A 21 -3.05 23.09 4.63
N ARG A 22 -1.99 22.83 3.84
CA ARG A 22 -0.65 23.43 3.95
C ARG A 22 -0.22 24.26 2.74
N SER A 23 -0.99 24.27 1.67
CA SER A 23 -0.58 24.93 0.41
C SER A 23 -1.74 25.61 -0.27
N VAL A 24 -1.40 26.76 -0.91
CA VAL A 24 -2.25 27.49 -1.84
C VAL A 24 -1.67 27.41 -3.25
N TRP A 25 -2.46 27.81 -4.24
CA TRP A 25 -2.08 27.73 -5.65
C TRP A 25 -0.78 28.45 -5.99
N SER A 26 -0.58 29.64 -5.41
CA SER A 26 0.60 30.47 -5.66
C SER A 26 1.91 29.87 -5.15
N ASP A 27 1.84 28.88 -4.24
CA ASP A 27 3.05 28.28 -3.66
C ASP A 27 3.91 27.62 -4.74
N GLN A 28 5.23 27.75 -4.58
CA GLN A 28 6.23 27.09 -5.42
C GLN A 28 6.40 25.59 -5.09
N VAL A 29 5.95 25.17 -3.92
CA VAL A 29 5.90 23.76 -3.52
C VAL A 29 4.51 23.48 -3.00
N TRP A 30 3.82 22.55 -3.64
CA TRP A 30 2.54 22.09 -3.15
C TRP A 30 2.73 20.88 -2.24
N HIS A 31 2.34 21.00 -0.99
CA HIS A 31 2.30 19.90 -0.04
C HIS A 31 0.87 19.33 0.00
N LEU A 32 0.67 18.17 -0.60
CA LEU A 32 -0.62 17.50 -0.63
C LEU A 32 -0.95 16.83 0.71
N ASP A 33 -2.24 16.63 0.99
CA ASP A 33 -2.71 16.00 2.24
C ASP A 33 -2.81 14.47 2.16
N GLY A 34 -2.67 13.89 0.98
CA GLY A 34 -2.91 12.46 0.70
C GLY A 34 -1.88 11.47 1.28
N TYR A 35 -1.18 11.86 2.36
CA TYR A 35 -0.26 10.96 3.07
C TYR A 35 -0.98 9.71 3.56
N ARG A 36 -0.37 8.56 3.35
CA ARG A 36 -0.83 7.26 3.84
C ARG A 36 0.26 6.58 4.65
N PRO A 37 -0.10 5.82 5.68
CA PRO A 37 0.86 4.97 6.37
C PRO A 37 1.65 4.10 5.39
N GLY A 38 2.95 3.98 5.60
CA GLY A 38 3.83 3.25 4.69
C GLY A 38 4.35 4.06 3.48
N SER A 39 3.88 5.30 3.29
CA SER A 39 4.41 6.23 2.29
C SER A 39 5.44 7.18 2.91
N ASN A 40 6.33 7.73 2.09
CA ASN A 40 7.19 8.82 2.53
C ASN A 40 6.41 10.13 2.44
N ARG A 41 6.40 10.94 3.50
CA ARG A 41 5.73 12.25 3.51
C ARG A 41 6.27 13.19 2.42
N GLY A 42 7.56 13.13 2.13
CA GLY A 42 8.18 13.91 1.05
C GLY A 42 7.66 13.57 -0.35
N ASP A 43 7.14 12.35 -0.54
CA ASP A 43 6.59 11.93 -1.82
C ASP A 43 5.28 12.67 -2.20
N PHE A 44 4.62 13.33 -1.24
CA PHE A 44 3.40 14.11 -1.46
C PHE A 44 3.66 15.62 -1.63
N SER A 45 4.88 15.97 -2.03
CA SER A 45 5.25 17.35 -2.36
C SER A 45 5.51 17.48 -3.86
N LEU A 46 4.90 18.49 -4.49
CA LEU A 46 5.11 18.86 -5.89
C LEU A 46 5.97 20.11 -5.91
N ASP A 47 7.26 19.96 -6.14
CA ASP A 47 8.21 21.09 -6.20
C ASP A 47 8.33 21.60 -7.64
N TRP A 48 7.83 22.80 -7.88
CA TRP A 48 7.85 23.48 -9.16
C TRP A 48 9.18 24.17 -9.49
N ARG A 49 10.15 24.17 -8.56
CA ARG A 49 11.46 24.82 -8.70
C ARG A 49 12.51 23.94 -9.36
N PHE A 50 12.11 22.91 -10.09
CA PHE A 50 13.07 22.01 -10.73
C PHE A 50 13.88 22.69 -11.82
N ALA A 51 15.17 22.30 -11.94
CA ALA A 51 16.08 22.81 -12.96
C ALA A 51 15.70 22.31 -14.36
N LEU A 52 15.91 23.16 -15.36
CA LEU A 52 15.82 22.89 -16.79
C LEU A 52 17.23 22.73 -17.40
N ALA A 53 17.31 22.41 -18.70
CA ALA A 53 18.58 22.12 -19.37
C ALA A 53 19.44 23.36 -19.61
N ASP A 54 18.86 24.56 -19.58
CA ASP A 54 19.50 25.86 -19.73
C ASP A 54 19.92 26.49 -18.38
N ASP A 55 20.04 25.66 -17.33
CA ASP A 55 20.33 26.06 -15.95
C ASP A 55 19.28 26.98 -15.31
N SER A 56 18.21 27.36 -16.02
CA SER A 56 17.07 28.05 -15.44
C SER A 56 16.23 27.10 -14.56
N ARG A 57 15.38 27.68 -13.71
CA ARG A 57 14.40 26.94 -12.92
C ARG A 57 13.00 27.14 -13.48
N PHE A 58 12.19 26.10 -13.47
CA PHE A 58 10.79 26.22 -13.91
C PHE A 58 9.96 27.19 -13.04
N SER A 59 10.51 27.61 -11.89
CA SER A 59 9.96 28.68 -11.04
C SER A 59 10.27 30.09 -11.53
N ASP A 60 11.20 30.28 -12.48
CA ASP A 60 11.62 31.59 -12.93
C ASP A 60 10.50 32.31 -13.71
N PRO A 61 10.48 33.65 -13.74
CA PRO A 61 9.39 34.44 -14.34
C PRO A 61 9.12 34.09 -15.80
N GLN A 62 10.16 33.78 -16.58
CA GLN A 62 10.05 33.43 -18.02
C GLN A 62 9.21 32.19 -18.30
N TRP A 63 8.98 31.33 -17.28
CA TRP A 63 8.20 30.10 -17.34
C TRP A 63 6.83 30.23 -16.67
N ALA A 64 6.43 31.42 -16.23
CA ALA A 64 5.24 31.66 -15.43
C ALA A 64 3.98 31.10 -16.07
N ASP A 65 3.70 31.43 -17.31
CA ASP A 65 2.48 31.00 -18.01
C ASP A 65 2.45 29.49 -18.22
N TRP A 66 3.59 28.90 -18.58
CA TRP A 66 3.66 27.44 -18.73
C TRP A 66 3.53 26.71 -17.40
N ARG A 67 4.09 27.25 -16.33
CA ARG A 67 3.93 26.71 -14.98
C ARG A 67 2.47 26.78 -14.51
N GLU A 68 1.77 27.87 -14.79
CA GLU A 68 0.34 27.99 -14.48
C GLU A 68 -0.49 26.98 -15.28
N ALA A 69 -0.20 26.78 -16.56
CA ALA A 69 -0.83 25.73 -17.38
C ALA A 69 -0.54 24.31 -16.81
N ALA A 70 0.69 24.04 -16.37
CA ALA A 70 1.08 22.77 -15.77
C ALA A 70 0.36 22.50 -14.43
N LYS A 71 0.22 23.54 -13.60
CA LYS A 71 -0.56 23.51 -12.35
C LYS A 71 -2.04 23.22 -12.65
N LEU A 72 -2.61 23.94 -13.63
CA LEU A 72 -3.99 23.78 -14.08
C LEU A 72 -4.25 22.35 -14.55
N PHE A 73 -3.38 21.81 -15.40
CA PHE A 73 -3.48 20.43 -15.84
C PHE A 73 -3.57 19.44 -14.68
N LEU A 74 -2.63 19.49 -13.75
CA LEU A 74 -2.59 18.54 -12.64
C LEU A 74 -3.82 18.66 -11.75
N TRP A 75 -4.23 19.88 -11.41
CA TRP A 75 -5.33 20.11 -10.50
C TRP A 75 -6.69 19.80 -11.14
N SER A 76 -6.85 20.05 -12.44
CA SER A 76 -8.04 19.69 -13.19
C SER A 76 -8.29 18.17 -13.19
N LEU A 77 -7.24 17.35 -13.18
CA LEU A 77 -7.41 15.88 -13.07
C LEU A 77 -8.11 15.46 -11.77
N LYS A 78 -8.00 16.26 -10.71
CA LYS A 78 -8.65 16.03 -9.42
C LYS A 78 -10.08 16.56 -9.38
N LEU A 79 -10.33 17.72 -9.97
CA LEU A 79 -11.61 18.44 -9.88
C LEU A 79 -12.54 18.15 -11.05
N ASP A 80 -11.99 18.15 -12.26
CA ASP A 80 -12.71 17.97 -13.52
C ASP A 80 -11.93 17.05 -14.47
N PRO A 81 -11.87 15.74 -14.19
CA PRO A 81 -11.10 14.78 -14.97
C PRO A 81 -11.62 14.65 -16.41
N PRO A 82 -10.85 14.05 -17.34
CA PRO A 82 -11.32 13.78 -18.70
C PRO A 82 -12.64 13.02 -18.72
N PRO A 83 -13.47 13.22 -19.77
CA PRO A 83 -14.77 12.55 -19.89
C PRO A 83 -14.70 11.04 -19.68
N GLY A 84 -15.64 10.49 -18.91
CA GLY A 84 -15.69 9.05 -18.59
C GLY A 84 -14.64 8.59 -17.59
N ARG A 85 -13.86 9.49 -16.98
CA ARG A 85 -12.86 9.18 -15.95
C ARG A 85 -13.29 9.66 -14.58
N ARG A 86 -12.84 8.95 -13.54
CA ARG A 86 -13.03 9.35 -12.15
C ARG A 86 -11.94 10.34 -11.74
N ASN A 87 -12.26 11.19 -10.76
CA ASN A 87 -11.29 12.05 -10.11
C ASN A 87 -10.08 11.23 -9.65
N VAL A 88 -8.89 11.77 -9.88
CA VAL A 88 -7.68 11.08 -9.50
C VAL A 88 -7.34 11.34 -8.03
N HIS A 89 -6.84 10.32 -7.37
CA HIS A 89 -6.32 10.46 -6.00
C HIS A 89 -4.98 11.22 -6.00
N GLU A 90 -4.65 11.89 -4.90
CA GLU A 90 -3.43 12.69 -4.77
C GLU A 90 -2.14 11.90 -5.05
N SER A 91 -2.07 10.63 -4.68
CA SER A 91 -0.94 9.76 -5.05
C SER A 91 -0.77 9.58 -6.57
N THR A 92 -1.88 9.67 -7.32
CA THR A 92 -1.84 9.67 -8.79
C THR A 92 -1.37 11.02 -9.31
N ILE A 93 -1.79 12.14 -8.71
CA ILE A 93 -1.28 13.47 -9.03
C ILE A 93 0.24 13.51 -8.91
N VAL A 94 0.80 13.00 -7.80
CA VAL A 94 2.25 12.88 -7.60
C VAL A 94 2.93 12.08 -8.72
N SER A 95 2.33 10.94 -9.10
CA SER A 95 2.87 10.11 -10.19
C SER A 95 2.82 10.84 -11.54
N VAL A 96 1.72 11.54 -11.83
CA VAL A 96 1.58 12.35 -13.05
C VAL A 96 2.55 13.51 -13.03
N PHE A 97 2.76 14.18 -11.90
CA PHE A 97 3.75 15.26 -11.78
C PHE A 97 5.17 14.79 -12.12
N LYS A 98 5.58 13.60 -11.66
CA LYS A 98 6.90 13.03 -11.99
C LYS A 98 7.10 12.88 -13.51
N THR A 99 6.10 12.38 -14.22
CA THR A 99 6.15 12.21 -15.68
C THR A 99 6.00 13.53 -16.41
N LEU A 100 5.14 14.43 -15.93
CA LEU A 100 4.96 15.79 -16.47
C LEU A 100 6.26 16.61 -16.37
N ARG A 101 6.94 16.55 -15.21
CA ARG A 101 8.24 17.20 -15.04
C ARG A 101 9.28 16.69 -16.03
N ALA A 102 9.26 15.40 -16.34
CA ALA A 102 10.17 14.81 -17.32
C ALA A 102 9.83 15.28 -18.76
N LEU A 103 8.55 15.43 -19.08
CA LEU A 103 8.09 15.99 -20.36
C LEU A 103 8.50 17.46 -20.48
N ILE A 104 8.22 18.30 -19.48
CA ILE A 104 8.57 19.71 -19.47
C ILE A 104 10.08 19.92 -19.65
N ARG A 105 10.90 19.16 -18.94
CA ARG A 105 12.37 19.22 -19.10
C ARG A 105 12.82 18.90 -20.51
N TRP A 106 12.23 17.87 -21.12
CA TRP A 106 12.54 17.48 -22.48
C TRP A 106 12.08 18.55 -23.46
N MET A 107 10.86 19.05 -23.35
CA MET A 107 10.31 20.11 -24.20
C MET A 107 11.16 21.39 -24.11
N ALA A 108 11.52 21.84 -22.89
CA ALA A 108 12.38 23.00 -22.69
C ALA A 108 13.75 22.84 -23.39
N ALA A 109 14.35 21.64 -23.31
CA ALA A 109 15.59 21.31 -24.01
C ALA A 109 15.44 21.33 -25.56
N GLN A 110 14.22 21.20 -26.08
CA GLN A 110 13.90 21.35 -27.52
C GLN A 110 13.50 22.79 -27.88
N GLY A 111 13.62 23.75 -26.95
CA GLY A 111 13.24 25.15 -27.18
C GLY A 111 11.76 25.45 -27.04
N CYS A 112 10.92 24.49 -26.65
CA CYS A 112 9.50 24.71 -26.40
C CYS A 112 9.27 25.61 -25.17
N ARG A 113 8.20 26.45 -25.25
CA ARG A 113 7.83 27.40 -24.18
C ARG A 113 6.44 27.18 -23.59
N ARG A 114 5.62 26.33 -24.21
CA ARG A 114 4.23 26.04 -23.84
C ARG A 114 3.82 24.65 -24.33
N PHE A 115 2.72 24.12 -23.81
CA PHE A 115 2.22 22.81 -24.23
C PHE A 115 1.82 22.77 -25.72
N ALA A 116 1.30 23.85 -26.27
CA ALA A 116 0.92 23.92 -27.69
C ALA A 116 2.10 23.72 -28.68
N ASP A 117 3.35 23.83 -28.20
CA ASP A 117 4.54 23.58 -29.02
C ASP A 117 4.81 22.04 -29.14
N LEU A 118 4.06 21.19 -28.42
CA LEU A 118 4.13 19.75 -28.52
C LEU A 118 3.22 19.25 -29.64
N ASP A 119 3.74 19.30 -30.87
CA ASP A 119 3.11 18.70 -32.03
C ASP A 119 3.26 17.17 -32.03
N ARG A 120 2.73 16.52 -33.06
CA ARG A 120 2.80 15.08 -33.21
C ARG A 120 4.25 14.58 -33.27
N ASP A 121 5.06 15.18 -34.13
CA ASP A 121 6.44 14.75 -34.34
C ASP A 121 7.28 14.94 -33.06
N ALA A 122 7.02 15.99 -32.30
CA ALA A 122 7.62 16.20 -30.98
C ALA A 122 7.17 15.14 -29.98
N SER A 123 5.88 14.73 -30.01
CA SER A 123 5.36 13.65 -29.17
C SER A 123 6.04 12.31 -29.47
N ASP A 124 6.22 11.98 -30.75
CA ASP A 124 6.92 10.77 -31.20
C ASP A 124 8.41 10.80 -30.79
N ARG A 125 9.10 11.94 -30.99
CA ARG A 125 10.49 12.11 -30.54
C ARG A 125 10.63 12.00 -29.03
N PHE A 126 9.66 12.56 -28.27
CA PHE A 126 9.65 12.41 -26.81
C PHE A 126 9.51 10.97 -26.40
N MET A 127 8.56 10.21 -26.96
CA MET A 127 8.37 8.80 -26.65
C MET A 127 9.58 7.95 -27.01
N ALA A 128 10.24 8.22 -28.14
CA ALA A 128 11.50 7.60 -28.54
C ALA A 128 12.63 7.90 -27.52
N ALA A 129 12.76 9.16 -27.10
CA ALA A 129 13.76 9.56 -26.10
C ALA A 129 13.49 8.91 -24.73
N VAL A 130 12.23 8.76 -24.35
CA VAL A 130 11.85 8.05 -23.12
C VAL A 130 12.21 6.57 -23.20
N ALA A 131 11.96 5.93 -24.35
CA ALA A 131 12.28 4.50 -24.55
C ALA A 131 13.79 4.18 -24.43
N GLN A 132 14.63 5.15 -24.76
CA GLN A 132 16.11 5.04 -24.67
C GLN A 132 16.67 5.29 -23.27
N ARG A 133 15.83 5.74 -22.30
CA ARG A 133 16.32 5.96 -20.93
C ARG A 133 16.76 4.67 -20.28
N PRO A 134 17.83 4.70 -19.48
CA PRO A 134 18.28 3.52 -18.74
C PRO A 134 17.20 3.05 -17.76
N GLY A 135 17.05 1.76 -17.63
CA GLY A 135 16.23 1.11 -16.62
C GLY A 135 16.81 1.23 -15.21
N SER A 136 16.21 0.53 -14.26
CA SER A 136 16.67 0.53 -12.87
C SER A 136 17.95 -0.29 -12.65
N LYS A 137 18.27 -1.19 -13.57
CA LYS A 137 19.51 -1.97 -13.55
C LYS A 137 20.41 -1.57 -14.71
N LEU A 138 21.72 -1.66 -14.49
CA LEU A 138 22.71 -1.33 -15.50
C LEU A 138 22.49 -2.19 -16.77
N GLY A 139 22.39 -1.54 -17.92
CA GLY A 139 22.16 -2.18 -19.22
C GLY A 139 20.69 -2.53 -19.55
N GLU A 140 19.74 -2.32 -18.65
CA GLU A 140 18.31 -2.47 -18.94
C GLU A 140 17.70 -1.18 -19.51
N THR A 141 16.78 -1.32 -20.46
CA THR A 141 15.89 -0.24 -20.91
C THR A 141 14.71 -0.10 -19.96
N LEU A 142 13.95 1.01 -20.07
CA LEU A 142 12.72 1.19 -19.30
C LEU A 142 11.72 0.07 -19.60
N LYS A 143 11.10 -0.43 -18.53
CA LYS A 143 10.01 -1.42 -18.65
C LYS A 143 8.81 -0.82 -19.39
N SER A 144 8.12 -1.65 -20.17
CA SER A 144 6.88 -1.27 -20.89
C SER A 144 5.88 -0.55 -19.99
N THR A 145 5.76 -0.99 -18.72
CA THR A 145 4.90 -0.34 -17.71
C THR A 145 5.26 1.12 -17.45
N THR A 146 6.53 1.50 -17.57
CA THR A 146 6.97 2.89 -17.42
C THR A 146 6.64 3.69 -18.68
N LEU A 147 6.84 3.11 -19.87
CA LEU A 147 6.44 3.74 -21.13
C LEU A 147 4.95 4.06 -21.14
N HIS A 148 4.11 3.14 -20.69
CA HIS A 148 2.64 3.36 -20.57
C HIS A 148 2.29 4.55 -19.66
N THR A 149 3.11 4.91 -18.68
CA THR A 149 2.83 6.11 -17.86
C THR A 149 2.98 7.40 -18.64
N TYR A 150 3.92 7.45 -19.60
CA TYR A 150 4.12 8.60 -20.49
C TYR A 150 3.05 8.68 -21.58
N THR A 151 2.67 7.53 -22.20
CA THR A 151 1.52 7.49 -23.10
C THR A 151 0.25 8.01 -22.42
N ASN A 152 -0.01 7.56 -21.20
CA ASN A 152 -1.17 8.01 -20.41
C ASN A 152 -1.07 9.51 -20.03
N LEU A 153 0.14 10.08 -19.87
CA LEU A 153 0.33 11.51 -19.66
C LEU A 153 -0.10 12.31 -20.91
N LEU A 154 0.41 11.92 -22.09
CA LEU A 154 0.06 12.60 -23.35
C LEU A 154 -1.45 12.51 -23.62
N THR A 155 -2.04 11.32 -23.44
CA THR A 155 -3.49 11.13 -23.56
C THR A 155 -4.28 12.05 -22.62
N ARG A 156 -3.84 12.22 -21.37
CA ARG A 156 -4.51 13.12 -20.42
C ARG A 156 -4.37 14.58 -20.79
N LEU A 157 -3.19 15.02 -21.23
CA LEU A 157 -2.97 16.38 -21.71
C LEU A 157 -3.89 16.70 -22.90
N TYR A 158 -3.93 15.83 -23.91
CA TYR A 158 -4.79 15.99 -25.07
C TYR A 158 -6.27 16.11 -24.68
N LEU A 159 -6.77 15.19 -23.86
CA LEU A 159 -8.18 15.19 -23.44
C LEU A 159 -8.53 16.41 -22.56
N GLN A 160 -7.61 16.89 -21.72
CA GLN A 160 -7.84 18.09 -20.91
C GLN A 160 -7.72 19.36 -21.72
N GLY A 161 -6.91 19.37 -22.79
CA GLY A 161 -6.77 20.50 -23.71
C GLY A 161 -8.08 20.94 -24.37
N ALA A 162 -9.03 20.02 -24.54
CA ALA A 162 -10.38 20.34 -25.01
C ALA A 162 -11.18 21.22 -24.03
N LYS A 163 -10.85 21.15 -22.73
CA LYS A 163 -11.50 21.94 -21.67
C LYS A 163 -10.68 23.19 -21.28
N PHE A 164 -9.38 23.09 -21.34
CA PHE A 164 -8.43 24.11 -20.89
C PHE A 164 -7.42 24.39 -22.02
N PRO A 165 -7.65 25.42 -22.85
CA PRO A 165 -6.78 25.71 -24.00
C PRO A 165 -5.30 25.90 -23.64
N GLU A 166 -4.99 26.38 -22.43
CA GLU A 166 -3.63 26.56 -21.92
C GLU A 166 -2.81 25.28 -21.84
N VAL A 167 -3.49 24.11 -21.71
CA VAL A 167 -2.86 22.80 -21.63
C VAL A 167 -2.97 21.99 -22.92
N ALA A 168 -3.56 22.58 -23.96
CA ALA A 168 -3.77 21.91 -25.23
C ALA A 168 -2.45 21.50 -25.89
N ILE A 169 -2.43 20.26 -26.41
CA ILE A 169 -1.39 19.71 -27.27
C ILE A 169 -2.03 19.21 -28.57
N ALA A 170 -1.24 19.04 -29.62
CA ALA A 170 -1.70 18.33 -30.82
C ALA A 170 -2.08 16.90 -30.49
N ASP A 171 -2.95 16.27 -31.32
CA ASP A 171 -3.33 14.88 -31.12
C ASP A 171 -2.08 13.97 -31.20
N PRO A 172 -1.66 13.35 -30.08
CA PRO A 172 -0.48 12.48 -30.06
C PRO A 172 -0.72 11.12 -30.71
N PHE A 173 -2.01 10.76 -31.00
CA PHE A 173 -2.39 9.45 -31.52
C PHE A 173 -3.48 9.57 -32.59
N PRO A 174 -3.21 10.26 -33.74
CA PRO A 174 -4.22 10.50 -34.75
C PRO A 174 -4.81 9.21 -35.34
N GLY A 175 -6.12 9.19 -35.50
CA GLY A 175 -6.85 8.03 -36.06
C GLY A 175 -7.04 6.86 -35.08
N ILE A 176 -6.57 6.99 -33.86
CA ILE A 176 -6.76 6.01 -32.79
C ILE A 176 -7.48 6.70 -31.63
N ALA A 177 -8.54 6.09 -31.08
CA ALA A 177 -9.12 6.59 -29.83
C ALA A 177 -8.01 6.72 -28.76
N PRO A 178 -7.86 7.89 -28.07
CA PRO A 178 -6.74 8.13 -27.17
C PRO A 178 -6.52 6.94 -26.20
N PRO A 179 -5.38 6.22 -26.33
CA PRO A 179 -5.22 4.98 -25.61
C PRO A 179 -4.87 5.26 -24.15
N PHE A 180 -5.75 4.87 -23.22
CA PHE A 180 -5.28 4.60 -21.88
C PHE A 180 -4.73 3.17 -21.85
N VAL A 181 -3.46 3.05 -22.13
CA VAL A 181 -2.80 1.75 -22.18
C VAL A 181 -2.85 1.12 -20.80
N ARG A 182 -3.48 -0.05 -20.71
CA ARG A 182 -3.43 -0.86 -19.50
C ARG A 182 -2.00 -1.37 -19.37
N ARG A 183 -1.43 -1.21 -18.19
CA ARG A 183 -0.15 -1.83 -17.88
C ARG A 183 -0.30 -3.32 -18.09
N ASP A 184 0.55 -3.91 -18.92
CA ASP A 184 0.84 -5.33 -18.83
C ASP A 184 1.42 -5.54 -17.43
N ARG A 185 0.60 -5.99 -16.54
CA ARG A 185 1.02 -6.24 -15.17
C ARG A 185 1.75 -7.58 -15.19
N GLY A 186 3.07 -7.51 -15.19
CA GLY A 186 3.83 -8.59 -14.58
C GLY A 186 3.23 -8.74 -13.17
N TRP A 187 2.51 -9.81 -12.94
CA TRP A 187 1.85 -10.05 -11.67
C TRP A 187 2.94 -10.28 -10.62
N LEU A 188 2.92 -9.53 -9.54
CA LEU A 188 3.74 -9.87 -8.38
C LEU A 188 3.32 -11.28 -7.94
N PRO A 189 4.22 -12.28 -7.91
CA PRO A 189 3.86 -13.62 -7.52
C PRO A 189 3.42 -13.66 -6.04
N TYR A 190 2.61 -14.65 -5.67
CA TYR A 190 2.43 -15.02 -4.26
C TYR A 190 3.73 -15.61 -3.72
N THR A 191 3.90 -15.68 -2.41
CA THR A 191 5.05 -16.36 -1.81
C THR A 191 4.87 -17.87 -1.93
N PRO A 192 5.80 -18.62 -2.56
CA PRO A 192 5.72 -20.08 -2.66
C PRO A 192 5.59 -20.74 -1.29
N ASP A 193 4.89 -21.87 -1.22
CA ASP A 193 4.65 -22.58 0.05
C ASP A 193 5.97 -23.00 0.74
N THR A 194 7.01 -23.34 -0.04
CA THR A 194 8.37 -23.63 0.45
C THR A 194 9.04 -22.49 1.20
N VAL A 195 8.59 -21.25 0.95
CA VAL A 195 9.07 -20.02 1.63
C VAL A 195 8.02 -19.52 2.61
N ALA A 196 6.74 -19.52 2.24
CA ALA A 196 5.67 -18.96 3.04
C ALA A 196 5.47 -19.71 4.36
N VAL A 197 5.51 -21.04 4.34
CA VAL A 197 5.33 -21.86 5.54
C VAL A 197 6.46 -21.64 6.55
N PRO A 198 7.75 -21.75 6.20
CA PRO A 198 8.84 -21.42 7.13
C PRO A 198 8.79 -19.98 7.63
N LEU A 199 8.48 -19.00 6.76
CA LEU A 199 8.37 -17.59 7.11
C LEU A 199 7.30 -17.34 8.18
N VAL A 200 6.10 -17.88 7.97
CA VAL A 200 4.96 -17.70 8.90
C VAL A 200 5.19 -18.50 10.18
N SER A 201 5.71 -19.72 10.10
CA SER A 201 6.03 -20.54 11.28
C SER A 201 7.06 -19.88 12.18
N ALA A 202 8.13 -19.33 11.60
CA ALA A 202 9.13 -18.59 12.37
C ALA A 202 8.54 -17.31 12.99
N ALA A 203 7.69 -16.59 12.26
CA ALA A 203 7.02 -15.40 12.79
C ALA A 203 6.07 -15.74 13.94
N LEU A 204 5.28 -16.81 13.82
CA LEU A 204 4.40 -17.31 14.89
C LEU A 204 5.18 -17.73 16.13
N ARG A 205 6.30 -18.43 15.95
CA ARG A 205 7.21 -18.79 17.06
C ARG A 205 7.71 -17.53 17.78
N LEU A 206 8.13 -16.51 17.04
CA LEU A 206 8.72 -15.29 17.60
C LEU A 206 7.73 -14.40 18.36
N ILE A 207 6.45 -14.36 17.98
CA ILE A 207 5.42 -13.59 18.72
C ILE A 207 4.94 -14.29 20.02
N GLY A 208 5.34 -15.52 20.27
CA GLY A 208 5.11 -16.25 21.51
C GLY A 208 6.02 -15.79 22.65
N GLN A 209 6.60 -16.77 23.40
CA GLN A 209 7.53 -16.51 24.50
C GLN A 209 8.72 -15.62 24.09
N PRO A 210 9.33 -15.74 22.90
CA PRO A 210 10.40 -14.83 22.48
C PRO A 210 10.02 -13.35 22.52
N ALA A 211 8.79 -13.00 22.20
CA ALA A 211 8.32 -11.62 22.30
C ALA A 211 8.27 -11.13 23.76
N ASP A 212 7.82 -11.98 24.69
CA ASP A 212 7.80 -11.63 26.11
C ASP A 212 9.21 -11.43 26.67
N ASP A 213 10.16 -12.29 26.31
CA ASP A 213 11.55 -12.15 26.68
C ASP A 213 12.15 -10.83 26.17
N VAL A 214 11.93 -10.50 24.90
CA VAL A 214 12.44 -9.28 24.29
C VAL A 214 11.80 -8.02 24.89
N ILE A 215 10.52 -8.06 25.24
CA ILE A 215 9.84 -6.96 25.94
C ILE A 215 10.42 -6.79 27.36
N ALA A 216 10.68 -7.89 28.08
CA ALA A 216 11.32 -7.83 29.40
C ALA A 216 12.74 -7.26 29.32
N LEU A 217 13.55 -7.74 28.37
CA LEU A 217 14.89 -7.21 28.09
C LEU A 217 14.88 -5.72 27.76
N GLN A 218 13.96 -5.31 26.89
CA GLN A 218 13.78 -3.90 26.51
C GLN A 218 13.40 -3.04 27.74
N ALA A 219 12.47 -3.52 28.56
CA ALA A 219 12.05 -2.81 29.77
C ALA A 219 13.20 -2.65 30.75
N GLN A 220 13.96 -3.73 31.01
CA GLN A 220 15.13 -3.71 31.88
C GLN A 220 16.19 -2.70 31.38
N ALA A 221 16.49 -2.73 30.09
CA ALA A 221 17.45 -1.80 29.49
C ALA A 221 16.98 -0.34 29.56
N GLN A 222 15.69 -0.09 29.36
CA GLN A 222 15.13 1.27 29.43
C GLN A 222 15.10 1.80 30.86
N THR A 223 14.72 0.99 31.84
CA THR A 223 14.75 1.37 33.26
C THR A 223 16.15 1.73 33.69
N ALA A 224 17.15 0.89 33.41
CA ALA A 224 18.54 1.17 33.76
C ALA A 224 19.05 2.48 33.11
N TYR A 225 18.64 2.75 31.87
CA TYR A 225 19.01 4.00 31.19
C TYR A 225 18.37 5.24 31.84
N ASP A 226 17.08 5.17 32.15
CA ASP A 226 16.32 6.28 32.74
C ASP A 226 16.81 6.58 34.18
N ASP A 227 17.08 5.54 34.98
CA ASP A 227 17.63 5.68 36.34
C ASP A 227 19.00 6.32 36.31
N ALA A 228 19.86 5.95 35.37
CA ALA A 228 21.17 6.56 35.19
C ALA A 228 21.06 8.07 34.83
N LEU A 229 20.14 8.41 33.91
CA LEU A 229 19.89 9.81 33.55
C LEU A 229 19.30 10.61 34.71
N ALA A 230 18.38 10.02 35.50
CA ALA A 230 17.82 10.66 36.70
C ALA A 230 18.87 10.97 37.78
N GLN A 231 19.93 10.18 37.82
CA GLN A 231 21.09 10.39 38.68
C GLN A 231 22.09 11.41 38.09
N GLY A 232 21.78 12.06 36.97
CA GLY A 232 22.63 13.05 36.33
C GLY A 232 23.79 12.44 35.51
N ILE A 233 23.78 11.13 35.26
CA ILE A 233 24.81 10.45 34.49
C ILE A 233 24.65 10.80 32.99
N HIS A 234 25.76 11.20 32.36
CA HIS A 234 25.74 11.52 30.93
C HIS A 234 25.35 10.33 30.07
N GLN A 235 24.62 10.57 28.98
CA GLN A 235 24.04 9.57 28.08
C GLN A 235 25.01 8.45 27.65
N THR A 236 26.26 8.79 27.36
CA THR A 236 27.28 7.80 26.95
C THR A 236 27.58 6.82 28.09
N LYS A 237 27.77 7.34 29.34
CA LYS A 237 28.05 6.52 30.53
C LYS A 237 26.80 5.68 30.92
N ALA A 238 25.60 6.24 30.78
CA ALA A 238 24.35 5.53 30.97
C ALA A 238 24.25 4.32 30.02
N GLY A 239 24.73 4.44 28.78
CA GLY A 239 24.79 3.32 27.82
C GLY A 239 25.67 2.15 28.30
N PHE A 240 26.78 2.41 29.01
CA PHE A 240 27.60 1.33 29.62
C PHE A 240 26.89 0.67 30.80
N ILE A 241 26.22 1.45 31.66
CA ILE A 241 25.43 0.92 32.78
C ILE A 241 24.33 -0.01 32.25
N VAL A 242 23.65 0.39 31.18
CA VAL A 242 22.65 -0.48 30.53
C VAL A 242 23.27 -1.79 30.07
N THR A 243 24.46 -1.74 29.45
CA THR A 243 25.15 -2.94 28.97
C THR A 243 25.45 -3.92 30.10
N ASP A 244 25.98 -3.40 31.22
CA ASP A 244 26.29 -4.22 32.41
C ASP A 244 25.00 -4.81 33.03
N THR A 245 23.90 -4.03 33.03
CA THR A 245 22.62 -4.45 33.58
C THR A 245 21.96 -5.59 32.79
N ILE A 246 22.09 -5.56 31.45
CA ILE A 246 21.45 -6.56 30.56
C ILE A 246 22.36 -7.77 30.27
N ALA A 247 23.65 -7.71 30.58
CA ALA A 247 24.60 -8.80 30.32
C ALA A 247 24.17 -10.16 30.91
N PRO A 248 23.58 -10.23 32.13
CA PRO A 248 23.12 -11.50 32.72
C PRO A 248 21.76 -11.97 32.18
N PHE A 249 21.15 -11.26 31.26
CA PHE A 249 19.82 -11.66 30.73
C PHE A 249 19.90 -12.98 29.97
N VAL A 250 19.02 -13.93 30.33
CA VAL A 250 18.92 -15.24 29.69
C VAL A 250 17.57 -15.36 29.04
N PHE A 251 17.56 -15.77 27.78
CA PHE A 251 16.34 -16.05 27.04
C PHE A 251 15.73 -17.41 27.42
N SER A 252 14.42 -17.53 27.27
CA SER A 252 13.70 -18.74 27.62
C SER A 252 14.07 -19.92 26.72
N ILE A 253 14.02 -21.12 27.28
CA ILE A 253 14.02 -22.38 26.53
C ILE A 253 12.57 -22.66 26.12
N LEU A 254 12.32 -22.84 24.82
CA LEU A 254 10.98 -23.08 24.31
C LEU A 254 10.60 -24.56 24.46
N PRO A 255 9.30 -24.88 24.54
CA PRO A 255 8.85 -26.26 24.62
C PRO A 255 9.41 -27.13 23.49
N GLY A 256 10.11 -28.23 23.89
CA GLY A 256 10.75 -29.15 22.94
C GLY A 256 12.14 -28.72 22.45
N GLU A 257 12.70 -27.63 22.97
CA GLU A 257 14.08 -27.18 22.69
C GLU A 257 14.98 -27.47 23.88
N GLU A 258 16.28 -27.69 23.64
CA GLU A 258 17.27 -28.00 24.68
C GLU A 258 18.08 -26.75 25.10
N ALA A 259 18.05 -25.70 24.28
CA ALA A 259 18.77 -24.45 24.50
C ALA A 259 17.84 -23.24 24.41
N PRO A 260 18.26 -22.08 24.97
CA PRO A 260 17.51 -20.83 24.79
C PRO A 260 17.29 -20.50 23.32
N TRP A 261 16.12 -19.97 22.97
CA TRP A 261 15.78 -19.61 21.57
C TRP A 261 16.74 -18.58 20.96
N HIS A 262 17.49 -17.87 21.79
CA HIS A 262 18.58 -16.95 21.41
C HIS A 262 19.77 -17.18 22.35
N GLU A 263 20.80 -17.84 21.85
CA GLU A 263 21.96 -18.22 22.64
C GLU A 263 23.02 -17.13 22.78
N ALA A 264 23.09 -16.24 21.76
CA ALA A 264 24.09 -15.20 21.74
C ALA A 264 23.85 -14.16 22.86
N PRO A 265 24.87 -13.82 23.69
CA PRO A 265 24.71 -12.84 24.76
C PRO A 265 24.43 -11.45 24.20
N ILE A 266 23.57 -10.71 24.88
CA ILE A 266 23.28 -9.31 24.56
C ILE A 266 24.28 -8.43 25.28
N THR A 267 25.23 -7.86 24.53
CA THR A 267 26.35 -7.06 25.06
C THR A 267 26.28 -5.59 24.67
N SER A 268 25.19 -5.14 24.08
CA SER A 268 25.03 -3.73 23.71
C SER A 268 23.55 -3.35 23.50
N THR A 269 23.27 -2.07 23.69
CA THR A 269 21.94 -1.49 23.39
C THR A 269 21.54 -1.65 21.91
N LYS A 270 22.53 -1.75 21.00
CA LYS A 270 22.26 -2.04 19.57
C LYS A 270 21.72 -3.46 19.36
N GLN A 271 22.21 -4.43 20.13
CA GLN A 271 21.71 -5.81 20.07
C GLN A 271 20.31 -5.92 20.67
N VAL A 272 20.02 -5.22 21.78
CA VAL A 272 18.64 -5.11 22.28
C VAL A 272 17.72 -4.58 21.19
N ARG A 273 18.11 -3.48 20.53
CA ARG A 273 17.34 -2.93 19.43
C ARG A 273 17.20 -3.91 18.26
N TYR A 274 18.23 -4.68 17.98
CA TYR A 274 18.20 -5.68 16.91
C TYR A 274 17.14 -6.76 17.17
N VAL A 275 17.07 -7.34 18.37
CA VAL A 275 16.06 -8.36 18.69
C VAL A 275 14.64 -7.76 18.79
N VAL A 276 14.49 -6.54 19.32
CA VAL A 276 13.23 -5.78 19.29
C VAL A 276 12.72 -5.64 17.85
N ASP A 277 13.61 -5.26 16.94
CA ASP A 277 13.27 -5.11 15.52
C ASP A 277 12.89 -6.44 14.87
N ARG A 278 13.40 -7.61 15.32
CA ARG A 278 12.98 -8.94 14.80
C ARG A 278 11.58 -9.31 15.24
N ILE A 279 11.22 -9.05 16.50
CA ILE A 279 9.84 -9.24 16.98
C ILE A 279 8.87 -8.33 16.19
N TYR A 280 9.24 -7.07 15.99
CA TYR A 280 8.47 -6.14 15.17
C TYR A 280 8.23 -6.67 13.74
N ASP A 281 9.28 -7.20 13.08
CA ASP A 281 9.19 -7.76 11.73
C ASP A 281 8.30 -9.00 11.72
N ALA A 282 8.39 -9.87 12.74
CA ALA A 282 7.52 -11.03 12.90
C ALA A 282 6.05 -10.63 13.04
N CYS A 283 5.75 -9.61 13.85
CA CYS A 283 4.40 -9.05 14.00
C CYS A 283 3.83 -8.57 12.65
N PHE A 284 4.64 -7.88 11.85
CA PHE A 284 4.24 -7.44 10.50
C PHE A 284 3.93 -8.65 9.59
N VAL A 285 4.77 -9.68 9.59
CA VAL A 285 4.57 -10.90 8.79
C VAL A 285 3.28 -11.60 9.17
N VAL A 286 3.01 -11.77 10.47
CA VAL A 286 1.78 -12.46 10.94
C VAL A 286 0.53 -11.73 10.41
N ILE A 287 0.42 -10.42 10.56
CA ILE A 287 -0.75 -9.69 10.03
C ILE A 287 -0.79 -9.76 8.50
N ALA A 288 0.35 -9.59 7.82
CA ALA A 288 0.39 -9.60 6.36
C ALA A 288 -0.06 -10.93 5.75
N TYR A 289 0.25 -12.05 6.40
CA TYR A 289 -0.02 -13.40 5.88
C TYR A 289 -1.28 -14.05 6.44
N LEU A 290 -1.73 -13.69 7.67
CA LEU A 290 -2.93 -14.27 8.26
C LEU A 290 -4.18 -13.38 8.13
N VAL A 291 -4.01 -12.09 7.80
CA VAL A 291 -5.12 -11.16 7.52
C VAL A 291 -5.11 -10.73 6.06
N GLY A 292 -3.96 -10.70 5.43
CA GLY A 292 -3.82 -10.24 4.06
C GLY A 292 -4.07 -8.74 3.88
N ALA A 293 -3.94 -7.93 4.93
CA ALA A 293 -4.06 -6.48 4.86
C ALA A 293 -2.94 -5.86 4.06
N ARG A 294 -3.19 -4.70 3.42
CA ARG A 294 -2.14 -3.96 2.68
C ARG A 294 -1.17 -3.30 3.65
N VAL A 295 0.07 -3.06 3.19
CA VAL A 295 1.10 -2.41 4.01
C VAL A 295 0.63 -1.10 4.66
N SER A 296 -0.15 -0.28 3.94
CA SER A 296 -0.70 0.96 4.51
C SER A 296 -1.79 0.71 5.56
N GLU A 297 -2.52 -0.37 5.43
CA GLU A 297 -3.56 -0.80 6.37
C GLU A 297 -2.90 -1.31 7.66
N ILE A 298 -1.87 -2.18 7.54
CA ILE A 298 -1.09 -2.69 8.68
C ILE A 298 -0.38 -1.56 9.42
N LEU A 299 0.37 -0.72 8.71
CA LEU A 299 1.15 0.36 9.32
C LEU A 299 0.26 1.49 9.87
N GLY A 300 -1.01 1.54 9.48
CA GLY A 300 -2.00 2.49 9.99
C GLY A 300 -2.78 2.00 11.21
N LEU A 301 -2.53 0.79 11.70
CA LEU A 301 -3.20 0.27 12.89
C LEU A 301 -2.87 1.09 14.13
N GLN A 302 -3.89 1.29 14.96
CA GLN A 302 -3.80 2.07 16.21
C GLN A 302 -3.91 1.12 17.41
N THR A 303 -3.54 1.60 18.60
CA THR A 303 -3.80 0.87 19.85
C THR A 303 -5.30 0.64 20.05
N GLY A 304 -5.66 -0.49 20.67
CA GLY A 304 -7.05 -0.85 20.89
C GLY A 304 -7.81 -1.27 19.63
N CYS A 305 -7.09 -1.67 18.57
CA CYS A 305 -7.69 -2.07 17.29
C CYS A 305 -8.28 -3.49 17.28
N ILE A 306 -8.23 -4.24 18.37
CA ILE A 306 -8.98 -5.50 18.50
C ILE A 306 -10.36 -5.21 19.06
N GLU A 307 -11.38 -5.59 18.29
CA GLU A 307 -12.79 -5.52 18.71
C GLU A 307 -13.34 -6.93 18.87
N GLN A 308 -14.06 -7.16 19.98
CA GLN A 308 -14.73 -8.43 20.26
C GLN A 308 -16.23 -8.29 19.97
N HIS A 309 -16.77 -9.15 19.13
CA HIS A 309 -18.19 -9.15 18.78
C HIS A 309 -18.79 -10.53 19.08
N PRO A 310 -19.87 -10.62 19.88
CA PRO A 310 -20.56 -11.88 20.10
C PRO A 310 -21.20 -12.37 18.81
N SER A 311 -21.23 -13.68 18.62
CA SER A 311 -22.02 -14.33 17.57
C SER A 311 -23.51 -14.02 17.77
N GLY A 312 -24.25 -13.93 16.64
CA GLY A 312 -25.68 -13.64 16.66
C GLY A 312 -26.53 -14.69 17.42
N ASP A 313 -26.00 -15.88 17.63
CA ASP A 313 -26.61 -16.97 18.42
C ASP A 313 -26.15 -16.99 19.90
N GLY A 314 -25.29 -16.04 20.30
CA GLY A 314 -24.84 -15.86 21.69
C GLY A 314 -23.81 -16.88 22.18
N GLY A 315 -23.28 -17.76 21.31
CA GLY A 315 -22.39 -18.86 21.71
C GLY A 315 -20.90 -18.53 21.67
N GLU A 316 -20.44 -17.84 20.65
CA GLU A 316 -19.03 -17.55 20.43
C GLU A 316 -18.75 -16.05 20.28
N THR A 317 -17.53 -15.63 20.62
CA THR A 317 -17.08 -14.25 20.41
C THR A 317 -16.00 -14.25 19.32
N PHE A 318 -16.19 -13.42 18.31
CA PHE A 318 -15.24 -13.26 17.22
C PHE A 318 -14.42 -11.99 17.40
N ALA A 319 -13.11 -12.12 17.24
CA ALA A 319 -12.20 -10.99 17.25
C ALA A 319 -12.06 -10.39 15.84
N TYR A 320 -12.09 -9.08 15.78
CA TYR A 320 -11.85 -8.31 14.56
C TYR A 320 -10.71 -7.33 14.75
N LEU A 321 -9.89 -7.20 13.72
CA LEU A 321 -8.88 -6.16 13.61
C LEU A 321 -9.50 -4.94 12.94
N ALA A 322 -9.74 -3.87 13.70
CA ALA A 322 -10.32 -2.63 13.20
C ALA A 322 -9.24 -1.68 12.68
N GLY A 323 -9.45 -1.08 11.54
CA GLY A 323 -8.51 -0.17 10.91
C GLY A 323 -9.11 0.61 9.75
N GLN A 324 -8.26 1.11 8.85
CA GLN A 324 -8.66 1.92 7.72
C GLN A 324 -8.20 1.29 6.40
N ILE A 325 -9.08 1.23 5.39
CA ILE A 325 -8.69 0.98 4.02
C ILE A 325 -8.45 2.32 3.30
N TYR A 326 -7.34 2.43 2.57
CA TYR A 326 -6.94 3.68 1.94
C TYR A 326 -7.08 3.66 0.41
N LYS A 327 -6.79 2.53 -0.23
CA LYS A 327 -6.66 2.46 -1.70
C LYS A 327 -7.98 2.61 -2.43
N THR A 328 -9.06 2.12 -1.85
CA THR A 328 -10.41 2.11 -2.42
C THR A 328 -11.34 3.10 -1.73
N ALA A 329 -10.87 3.78 -0.69
CA ALA A 329 -11.60 4.78 0.06
C ALA A 329 -11.96 5.99 -0.81
N ARG A 330 -13.12 6.60 -0.52
CA ARG A 330 -13.57 7.85 -1.14
C ARG A 330 -12.84 9.06 -0.56
N GLY A 331 -12.51 9.01 0.74
CA GLY A 331 -11.82 10.07 1.48
C GLY A 331 -10.30 9.89 1.53
N ILE A 332 -9.60 10.97 1.90
CA ILE A 332 -8.14 11.00 2.08
C ILE A 332 -7.74 10.18 3.31
N ASP A 333 -8.54 10.27 4.37
CA ASP A 333 -8.28 9.63 5.67
C ASP A 333 -8.55 8.13 5.68
N GLY A 334 -9.05 7.59 4.56
CA GLY A 334 -9.45 6.19 4.45
C GLY A 334 -10.91 5.98 4.85
N GLU A 335 -11.33 4.73 4.83
CA GLU A 335 -12.64 4.26 5.28
C GLU A 335 -12.45 3.19 6.33
N ALA A 336 -13.24 3.25 7.42
CA ALA A 336 -13.21 2.26 8.48
C ALA A 336 -13.48 0.85 7.93
N HIS A 337 -12.72 -0.11 8.36
CA HIS A 337 -12.84 -1.49 7.94
C HIS A 337 -12.45 -2.45 9.06
N ARG A 338 -13.03 -3.64 9.04
CA ARG A 338 -12.74 -4.72 9.98
C ARG A 338 -12.29 -5.95 9.22
N TRP A 339 -11.22 -6.55 9.68
CA TRP A 339 -10.74 -7.85 9.21
C TRP A 339 -10.95 -8.87 10.32
N VAL A 340 -11.29 -10.10 9.99
CA VAL A 340 -11.29 -11.19 10.96
C VAL A 340 -9.89 -11.34 11.55
N ALA A 341 -9.79 -11.37 12.88
CA ALA A 341 -8.53 -11.48 13.61
C ALA A 341 -8.44 -12.87 14.27
N PRO A 342 -7.68 -13.82 13.71
CA PRO A 342 -7.38 -15.06 14.40
C PRO A 342 -6.50 -14.80 15.64
N ALA A 343 -6.53 -15.70 16.64
CA ALA A 343 -5.80 -15.54 17.90
C ALA A 343 -4.32 -15.10 17.77
N PRO A 344 -3.53 -15.56 16.79
CA PRO A 344 -2.18 -15.03 16.59
C PRO A 344 -2.15 -13.52 16.28
N VAL A 345 -3.18 -12.95 15.65
CA VAL A 345 -3.26 -11.51 15.34
C VAL A 345 -3.61 -10.71 16.59
N GLU A 346 -4.49 -11.21 17.45
CA GLU A 346 -4.74 -10.62 18.78
C GLU A 346 -3.44 -10.57 19.59
N ARG A 347 -2.68 -11.68 19.58
CA ARG A 347 -1.36 -11.74 20.22
C ARG A 347 -0.39 -10.71 19.66
N VAL A 348 -0.34 -10.54 18.34
CA VAL A 348 0.50 -9.51 17.69
C VAL A 348 0.15 -8.12 18.17
N VAL A 349 -1.14 -7.77 18.26
CA VAL A 349 -1.55 -6.43 18.73
C VAL A 349 -1.08 -6.23 20.18
N ALA A 350 -1.31 -7.20 21.07
CA ALA A 350 -0.86 -7.12 22.45
C ALA A 350 0.69 -6.99 22.57
N VAL A 351 1.45 -7.72 21.76
CA VAL A 351 2.91 -7.60 21.68
C VAL A 351 3.33 -6.20 21.22
N MET A 352 2.73 -5.70 20.13
CA MET A 352 3.07 -4.38 19.58
C MET A 352 2.69 -3.25 20.53
N GLU A 353 1.58 -3.36 21.23
CA GLU A 353 1.18 -2.40 22.26
C GLU A 353 2.21 -2.27 23.38
N ARG A 354 2.77 -3.37 23.82
CA ARG A 354 3.85 -3.38 24.83
C ARG A 354 5.19 -2.91 24.26
N LEU A 355 5.58 -3.46 23.12
CA LEU A 355 6.89 -3.22 22.48
C LEU A 355 7.11 -1.75 22.10
N THR A 356 6.04 -1.06 21.66
CA THR A 356 6.12 0.34 21.19
C THR A 356 5.50 1.36 22.16
N ALA A 357 5.13 0.94 23.37
CA ALA A 357 4.47 1.78 24.38
C ALA A 357 5.23 3.10 24.61
N ARG A 358 6.55 3.02 24.85
CA ARG A 358 7.41 4.19 25.09
C ARG A 358 7.42 5.15 23.90
N LEU A 359 7.48 4.63 22.67
CA LEU A 359 7.49 5.44 21.45
C LEU A 359 6.17 6.22 21.29
N ARG A 360 5.05 5.61 21.65
CA ARG A 360 3.73 6.28 21.64
C ARG A 360 3.64 7.38 22.69
N VAL A 361 4.06 7.10 23.92
CA VAL A 361 4.09 8.12 24.97
C VAL A 361 4.95 9.32 24.56
N GLN A 362 6.15 9.05 24.04
CA GLN A 362 7.10 10.09 23.65
C GLN A 362 6.59 10.96 22.48
N THR A 363 5.82 10.37 21.55
CA THR A 363 5.31 11.08 20.38
C THR A 363 3.86 11.55 20.52
N ARG A 364 3.16 11.16 21.59
CA ARG A 364 1.71 11.38 21.79
C ARG A 364 0.88 10.85 20.62
N ARG A 365 1.28 9.68 20.11
CA ARG A 365 0.63 9.01 18.98
C ARG A 365 0.07 7.68 19.43
N SER A 366 -0.97 7.19 18.74
CA SER A 366 -1.63 5.91 18.98
C SER A 366 -1.22 4.81 17.99
N ASP A 367 -0.34 5.12 17.02
CA ASP A 367 0.07 4.14 16.00
C ASP A 367 0.82 2.96 16.62
N LEU A 368 0.46 1.73 16.23
CA LEU A 368 1.14 0.52 16.68
C LEU A 368 2.54 0.34 16.08
N PHE A 369 2.68 0.63 14.79
CA PHE A 369 3.89 0.34 14.03
C PHE A 369 4.90 1.50 14.02
N LEU A 370 5.10 2.15 15.18
CA LEU A 370 6.15 3.16 15.33
C LEU A 370 7.53 2.51 15.39
N ILE A 371 8.49 3.10 14.67
CA ILE A 371 9.91 2.77 14.76
C ILE A 371 10.73 4.02 15.06
N MET A 372 11.86 3.82 15.72
CA MET A 372 12.87 4.86 15.92
C MET A 372 13.94 4.76 14.82
N ALA A 373 14.22 5.85 14.13
CA ALA A 373 15.21 5.91 13.05
C ALA A 373 16.67 6.07 13.57
N SER A 374 16.95 5.64 14.81
CA SER A 374 18.28 5.61 15.42
C SER A 374 18.63 4.20 15.87
N THR A 375 19.90 3.92 16.08
CA THR A 375 20.41 2.59 16.45
C THR A 375 20.40 2.34 17.97
N GLY A 376 20.10 3.35 18.79
CA GLY A 376 20.03 3.22 20.26
C GLY A 376 18.64 2.83 20.76
N LEU A 377 18.52 2.62 22.07
CA LEU A 377 17.26 2.36 22.76
C LEU A 377 16.39 3.61 22.90
N VAL A 378 17.02 4.77 22.92
CA VAL A 378 16.39 6.06 23.16
C VAL A 378 16.87 7.06 22.10
N GLY A 379 15.96 7.88 21.64
CA GLY A 379 16.25 8.94 20.68
C GLY A 379 15.19 10.02 20.74
N PRO A 380 15.42 11.19 20.11
CA PRO A 380 14.46 12.28 20.12
C PRO A 380 13.17 11.90 19.39
N ALA A 381 12.03 12.45 19.83
CA ALA A 381 10.71 12.20 19.23
C ALA A 381 10.68 12.44 17.72
N ALA A 382 11.44 13.38 17.20
CA ALA A 382 11.57 13.67 15.76
C ALA A 382 12.13 12.50 14.93
N ARG A 383 12.77 11.52 15.57
CA ARG A 383 13.28 10.29 14.94
C ARG A 383 12.33 9.10 15.03
N ILE A 384 11.16 9.29 15.63
CA ILE A 384 10.13 8.25 15.76
C ILE A 384 9.05 8.48 14.72
N ASN A 385 8.90 7.54 13.80
CA ASN A 385 7.94 7.62 12.70
C ASN A 385 7.41 6.23 12.34
N LEU A 386 6.37 6.21 11.48
CA LEU A 386 5.99 4.99 10.80
C LEU A 386 7.06 4.62 9.75
N PRO A 387 7.38 3.33 9.57
CA PRO A 387 8.24 2.90 8.48
C PRO A 387 7.54 3.10 7.14
N THR A 388 8.33 3.24 6.08
CA THR A 388 7.80 3.18 4.71
C THR A 388 7.68 1.74 4.24
N ALA A 389 6.87 1.48 3.18
CA ALA A 389 6.80 0.17 2.56
C ALA A 389 8.18 -0.32 2.08
N SER A 390 9.02 0.57 1.53
CA SER A 390 10.38 0.24 1.13
C SER A 390 11.29 -0.08 2.33
N THR A 391 11.10 0.60 3.46
CA THR A 391 11.79 0.24 4.71
C THR A 391 11.40 -1.16 5.16
N MET A 392 10.12 -1.52 5.12
CA MET A 392 9.67 -2.88 5.48
C MET A 392 10.23 -3.94 4.53
N ILE A 393 10.20 -3.71 3.22
CA ILE A 393 10.80 -4.64 2.24
C ILE A 393 12.28 -4.86 2.54
N ARG A 394 13.04 -3.79 2.78
CA ARG A 394 14.46 -3.90 3.14
C ARG A 394 14.66 -4.69 4.44
N ARG A 395 13.86 -4.42 5.49
CA ARG A 395 13.94 -5.13 6.77
C ARG A 395 13.66 -6.61 6.59
N LEU A 396 12.59 -6.97 5.87
CA LEU A 396 12.22 -8.36 5.63
C LEU A 396 13.32 -9.13 4.89
N ASN A 397 13.92 -8.56 3.85
CA ASN A 397 14.91 -9.26 3.03
C ASN A 397 16.33 -9.27 3.62
N HIS A 398 16.78 -8.16 4.21
CA HIS A 398 18.17 -8.05 4.65
C HIS A 398 18.38 -8.28 6.14
N LEU A 399 17.31 -8.32 6.93
CA LEU A 399 17.41 -8.46 8.36
C LEU A 399 16.59 -9.64 8.89
N PHE A 400 15.31 -9.76 8.53
CA PHE A 400 14.43 -10.79 9.06
C PHE A 400 14.66 -12.16 8.40
N ALA A 401 14.68 -12.24 7.08
CA ALA A 401 14.91 -13.49 6.36
C ALA A 401 16.23 -14.18 6.77
N PRO A 402 17.38 -13.46 6.84
CA PRO A 402 18.62 -14.05 7.37
C PRO A 402 18.53 -14.46 8.84
N PHE A 403 17.85 -13.70 9.69
CA PHE A 403 17.70 -14.00 11.11
C PHE A 403 16.96 -15.33 11.35
N ILE A 404 15.89 -15.56 10.59
CA ILE A 404 15.12 -16.81 10.69
C ILE A 404 15.68 -17.94 9.81
N ARG A 405 16.79 -17.70 9.11
CA ARG A 405 17.39 -18.63 8.14
C ARG A 405 16.36 -19.10 7.11
N LEU A 406 15.63 -18.14 6.51
CA LEU A 406 14.59 -18.44 5.53
C LEU A 406 15.20 -19.27 4.39
N PRO A 407 14.61 -20.42 4.02
CA PRO A 407 15.15 -21.25 2.93
C PRO A 407 15.03 -20.56 1.58
N ASP A 408 15.96 -20.88 0.70
CA ASP A 408 15.93 -20.48 -0.69
C ASP A 408 14.79 -21.17 -1.46
N HIS A 409 14.33 -20.55 -2.53
CA HIS A 409 13.38 -21.12 -3.45
C HIS A 409 14.09 -21.41 -4.79
N GLU A 410 14.09 -22.66 -5.21
CA GLU A 410 14.78 -23.09 -6.44
C GLU A 410 16.27 -22.72 -6.47
N GLY A 411 16.92 -22.72 -5.31
CA GLY A 411 18.35 -22.42 -5.16
C GLY A 411 18.70 -20.93 -5.08
N GLU A 412 17.70 -20.04 -5.08
CA GLU A 412 17.90 -18.60 -4.97
C GLU A 412 17.11 -17.99 -3.80
N PRO A 413 17.64 -16.96 -3.12
CA PRO A 413 16.92 -16.25 -2.09
C PRO A 413 15.63 -15.61 -2.60
N TRP A 414 14.50 -15.95 -2.02
CA TRP A 414 13.22 -15.38 -2.41
C TRP A 414 13.09 -13.92 -1.96
N HIS A 415 12.83 -13.01 -2.91
CA HIS A 415 12.63 -11.60 -2.60
C HIS A 415 11.23 -11.34 -2.03
N LEU A 416 11.16 -11.09 -0.72
CA LEU A 416 9.92 -10.75 -0.01
C LEU A 416 9.44 -9.33 -0.37
N ASN A 417 8.13 -9.22 -0.65
CA ASN A 417 7.48 -7.94 -0.90
C ASN A 417 6.22 -7.81 -0.03
N THR A 418 5.92 -6.61 0.44
CA THR A 418 4.78 -6.34 1.35
C THR A 418 3.40 -6.66 0.77
N HIS A 419 3.28 -6.85 -0.55
CA HIS A 419 2.02 -7.25 -1.19
C HIS A 419 1.85 -8.76 -1.36
N GLN A 420 2.92 -9.54 -1.20
CA GLN A 420 2.87 -10.99 -1.38
C GLN A 420 2.02 -11.68 -0.31
N GLY A 421 2.11 -11.23 0.94
CA GLY A 421 1.31 -11.79 2.04
C GLY A 421 -0.19 -11.80 1.71
N ARG A 422 -0.72 -10.68 1.19
CA ARG A 422 -2.13 -10.58 0.77
C ARG A 422 -2.49 -11.57 -0.36
N LYS A 423 -1.58 -11.79 -1.32
CA LYS A 423 -1.81 -12.75 -2.40
C LYS A 423 -1.76 -14.19 -1.90
N THR A 424 -0.80 -14.49 -1.04
CA THR A 424 -0.65 -15.80 -0.39
C THR A 424 -1.86 -16.13 0.47
N PHE A 425 -2.35 -15.16 1.25
CA PHE A 425 -3.58 -15.30 2.03
C PHE A 425 -4.80 -15.58 1.14
N ALA A 426 -4.98 -14.78 0.07
CA ALA A 426 -6.09 -14.97 -0.86
C ALA A 426 -6.08 -16.35 -1.53
N ARG A 427 -4.88 -16.81 -1.96
CA ARG A 427 -4.69 -18.15 -2.52
C ARG A 427 -5.01 -19.26 -1.50
N PHE A 428 -4.57 -19.07 -0.27
CA PHE A 428 -4.81 -20.02 0.82
C PHE A 428 -6.30 -20.18 1.14
N VAL A 429 -7.03 -19.06 1.24
CA VAL A 429 -8.48 -19.04 1.48
C VAL A 429 -9.21 -19.66 0.28
N GLY A 430 -8.91 -19.23 -0.95
CA GLY A 430 -9.57 -19.71 -2.16
C GLY A 430 -9.38 -21.21 -2.43
N ARG A 431 -8.27 -21.82 -1.96
CA ARG A 431 -8.05 -23.27 -2.07
C ARG A 431 -8.82 -24.09 -1.04
N ARG A 432 -9.14 -23.50 0.11
CA ARG A 432 -9.80 -24.22 1.22
C ARG A 432 -11.30 -24.05 1.25
N ASP A 433 -11.78 -22.91 0.84
CA ASP A 433 -13.19 -22.57 0.84
C ASP A 433 -13.64 -22.13 -0.54
N ARG A 434 -14.40 -22.99 -1.22
CA ARG A 434 -14.92 -22.73 -2.56
C ARG A 434 -16.00 -21.63 -2.58
N THR A 435 -16.67 -21.38 -1.44
CA THR A 435 -17.65 -20.28 -1.30
C THR A 435 -16.99 -18.97 -0.88
N GLY A 436 -15.70 -19.02 -0.54
CA GLY A 436 -14.95 -17.95 0.11
C GLY A 436 -14.68 -16.72 -0.72
N LEU A 437 -14.97 -16.69 -2.04
CA LEU A 437 -14.64 -15.53 -2.87
C LEU A 437 -15.43 -14.27 -2.46
N HIS A 438 -16.70 -14.41 -2.10
CA HIS A 438 -17.51 -13.30 -1.58
C HIS A 438 -17.03 -12.86 -0.20
N ALA A 439 -16.74 -13.83 0.70
CA ALA A 439 -16.16 -13.55 2.00
C ALA A 439 -14.79 -12.86 1.87
N LEU A 440 -13.95 -13.31 0.93
CA LEU A 440 -12.67 -12.71 0.63
C LEU A 440 -12.81 -11.29 0.04
N GLN A 441 -13.81 -11.05 -0.81
CA GLN A 441 -14.13 -9.73 -1.34
C GLN A 441 -14.50 -8.77 -0.21
N ALA A 442 -15.39 -9.18 0.69
CA ALA A 442 -15.81 -8.41 1.86
C ALA A 442 -14.64 -8.17 2.80
N HIS A 443 -13.88 -9.21 3.13
CA HIS A 443 -12.69 -9.16 4.00
C HIS A 443 -11.64 -8.17 3.47
N PHE A 444 -11.48 -8.06 2.15
CA PHE A 444 -10.54 -7.15 1.53
C PHE A 444 -11.09 -5.74 1.25
N GLY A 445 -12.37 -5.49 1.47
CA GLY A 445 -13.02 -4.23 1.12
C GLY A 445 -12.94 -3.95 -0.38
N HIS A 446 -13.07 -4.96 -1.24
CA HIS A 446 -13.08 -4.79 -2.70
C HIS A 446 -14.45 -4.36 -3.19
N VAL A 447 -14.48 -3.31 -4.01
CA VAL A 447 -15.74 -2.75 -4.56
C VAL A 447 -16.40 -3.70 -5.58
N THR A 448 -15.63 -4.55 -6.25
CA THR A 448 -16.15 -5.51 -7.24
C THR A 448 -15.43 -6.85 -7.15
N ARG A 449 -16.15 -7.93 -7.47
CA ARG A 449 -15.61 -9.30 -7.61
C ARG A 449 -14.44 -9.32 -8.60
N ALA A 450 -14.54 -8.61 -9.72
CA ALA A 450 -13.47 -8.50 -10.72
C ALA A 450 -12.15 -7.94 -10.16
N MET A 451 -12.17 -7.17 -9.05
CA MET A 451 -10.94 -6.74 -8.36
C MET A 451 -10.30 -7.88 -7.58
N THR A 452 -11.10 -8.78 -7.02
CA THR A 452 -10.63 -9.97 -6.33
C THR A 452 -10.09 -10.99 -7.35
N ASP A 453 -10.84 -11.31 -8.37
CA ASP A 453 -10.46 -12.25 -9.44
C ASP A 453 -9.17 -11.83 -10.14
N ARG A 454 -9.13 -10.61 -10.69
CA ARG A 454 -7.96 -10.13 -11.44
C ARG A 454 -6.73 -9.88 -10.57
N GLY A 455 -6.93 -9.62 -9.28
CA GLY A 455 -5.84 -9.28 -8.36
C GLY A 455 -5.10 -10.48 -7.81
N TYR A 456 -5.77 -11.63 -7.68
CA TYR A 456 -5.26 -12.73 -6.86
C TYR A 456 -5.30 -14.09 -7.54
N VAL A 457 -6.20 -14.28 -8.51
CA VAL A 457 -6.43 -15.56 -9.20
C VAL A 457 -5.57 -15.65 -10.47
N GLY A 458 -5.33 -14.57 -11.18
CA GLY A 458 -4.73 -14.53 -12.52
C GLY A 458 -3.29 -15.06 -12.67
N THR A 459 -2.74 -15.77 -11.69
CA THR A 459 -1.42 -16.44 -11.76
C THR A 459 -1.42 -17.87 -11.27
N ASP A 460 -2.55 -18.37 -10.73
CA ASP A 460 -2.70 -19.76 -10.30
C ASP A 460 -3.83 -20.39 -11.12
N PHE A 461 -3.49 -21.04 -12.24
CA PHE A 461 -4.44 -21.70 -13.14
C PHE A 461 -5.33 -22.73 -12.41
N ALA A 462 -4.79 -23.42 -11.40
CA ALA A 462 -5.55 -24.38 -10.60
C ALA A 462 -6.64 -23.70 -9.76
N LEU A 463 -6.38 -22.47 -9.29
CA LEU A 463 -7.36 -21.67 -8.57
C LEU A 463 -8.40 -21.04 -9.52
N ASP A 464 -7.99 -20.64 -10.72
CA ASP A 464 -8.88 -20.12 -11.78
C ASP A 464 -9.91 -21.19 -12.17
N ASP A 465 -9.47 -22.41 -12.46
CA ASP A 465 -10.31 -23.56 -12.79
C ASP A 465 -11.28 -23.95 -11.64
N LEU A 466 -10.84 -23.78 -10.40
CA LEU A 466 -11.69 -24.02 -9.23
C LEU A 466 -12.79 -22.97 -9.07
N ILE A 467 -12.45 -21.70 -9.31
CA ILE A 467 -13.39 -20.58 -9.22
C ILE A 467 -14.40 -20.63 -10.35
N ASP A 468 -13.95 -20.94 -11.58
CA ASP A 468 -14.84 -21.07 -12.73
C ASP A 468 -15.82 -22.22 -12.56
N ARG A 469 -15.36 -23.39 -12.08
CA ARG A 469 -16.26 -24.51 -11.75
C ARG A 469 -17.28 -24.14 -10.69
N HIS A 470 -16.87 -23.48 -9.62
CA HIS A 470 -17.78 -23.07 -8.56
C HIS A 470 -18.79 -22.02 -9.06
N ALA A 471 -18.35 -21.05 -9.85
CA ALA A 471 -19.26 -20.05 -10.47
C ALA A 471 -20.28 -20.71 -11.41
N GLN A 472 -19.89 -21.78 -12.11
CA GLN A 472 -20.81 -22.58 -12.92
C GLN A 472 -21.81 -23.36 -12.04
N GLU A 473 -21.36 -23.98 -10.95
CA GLU A 473 -22.21 -24.68 -9.99
C GLU A 473 -23.22 -23.73 -9.30
N GLU A 474 -22.79 -22.54 -8.84
CA GLU A 474 -23.69 -21.54 -8.29
C GLU A 474 -24.68 -21.00 -9.31
N THR A 475 -24.23 -20.77 -10.55
CA THR A 475 -25.12 -20.34 -11.64
C THR A 475 -26.16 -21.40 -11.96
N ARG A 476 -25.76 -22.66 -11.99
CA ARG A 476 -26.66 -23.81 -12.17
C ARG A 476 -27.65 -23.88 -11.03
N ALA A 477 -27.22 -23.84 -9.77
CA ALA A 477 -28.10 -23.88 -8.61
C ALA A 477 -29.10 -22.73 -8.59
N ALA A 478 -28.66 -21.50 -8.90
CA ALA A 478 -29.53 -20.33 -9.01
C ALA A 478 -30.54 -20.46 -10.17
N LEU A 479 -30.12 -21.03 -11.29
CA LEU A 479 -31.00 -21.31 -12.41
C LEU A 479 -32.04 -22.40 -12.05
N GLU A 480 -31.62 -23.48 -11.38
CA GLU A 480 -32.51 -24.54 -10.89
C GLU A 480 -33.53 -23.97 -9.90
N GLU A 481 -33.11 -23.11 -8.95
CA GLU A 481 -34.01 -22.43 -8.03
C GLU A 481 -35.04 -21.55 -8.76
N VAL A 482 -34.60 -20.76 -9.75
CA VAL A 482 -35.48 -19.89 -10.55
C VAL A 482 -36.44 -20.71 -11.40
N LEU A 483 -35.99 -21.84 -11.96
CA LEU A 483 -36.80 -22.69 -12.82
C LEU A 483 -37.82 -23.54 -12.05
N THR A 484 -37.47 -23.96 -10.83
CA THR A 484 -38.31 -24.78 -9.93
C THR A 484 -39.21 -23.93 -9.04
N ALA A 485 -38.94 -22.64 -8.86
CA ALA A 485 -39.74 -21.75 -8.03
C ALA A 485 -41.20 -21.68 -8.49
N THR A 486 -42.14 -21.91 -7.60
CA THR A 486 -43.58 -21.79 -7.86
C THR A 486 -44.02 -20.35 -8.08
N THR A 487 -43.34 -19.39 -7.45
CA THR A 487 -43.60 -17.96 -7.57
C THR A 487 -42.33 -17.18 -7.77
N LEU A 488 -42.29 -16.32 -8.78
CA LEU A 488 -41.19 -15.42 -9.09
C LEU A 488 -41.68 -13.98 -9.03
N GLY A 489 -41.04 -13.16 -8.20
CA GLY A 489 -41.41 -11.74 -8.00
C GLY A 489 -40.84 -10.79 -9.06
N GLY A 490 -41.44 -9.60 -9.20
CA GLY A 490 -40.95 -8.50 -10.02
C GLY A 490 -41.14 -8.67 -11.56
N LYS A 491 -40.62 -7.67 -12.32
CA LYS A 491 -40.72 -7.69 -13.83
C LYS A 491 -39.93 -8.83 -14.44
N GLY A 492 -38.74 -9.16 -13.92
CA GLY A 492 -37.92 -10.26 -14.38
C GLY A 492 -38.58 -11.61 -14.17
N GLY A 493 -39.18 -11.84 -13.01
CA GLY A 493 -39.91 -13.06 -12.67
C GLY A 493 -41.09 -13.29 -13.59
N ARG A 494 -41.88 -12.26 -13.93
CA ARG A 494 -42.99 -12.35 -14.90
C ARG A 494 -42.49 -12.70 -16.29
N MET A 495 -41.36 -12.15 -16.73
CA MET A 495 -40.77 -12.44 -18.04
C MET A 495 -40.27 -13.89 -18.12
N ILE A 496 -39.62 -14.41 -17.08
CA ILE A 496 -39.18 -15.81 -16.98
C ILE A 496 -40.38 -16.74 -16.97
N ALA A 497 -41.42 -16.43 -16.17
CA ALA A 497 -42.65 -17.18 -16.11
C ALA A 497 -43.38 -17.30 -17.48
N ALA A 498 -43.31 -16.22 -18.28
CA ALA A 498 -43.97 -16.18 -19.58
C ALA A 498 -43.18 -16.86 -20.72
N ARG A 499 -41.84 -16.92 -20.62
CA ARG A 499 -40.96 -17.32 -21.72
C ARG A 499 -40.16 -18.60 -21.47
N SER A 500 -40.03 -19.06 -20.23
CA SER A 500 -39.27 -20.27 -19.92
C SER A 500 -40.03 -21.53 -20.35
N ARG A 501 -39.40 -22.33 -21.21
CA ARG A 501 -39.89 -23.65 -21.62
C ARG A 501 -39.62 -24.76 -20.60
N PHE A 502 -38.79 -24.49 -19.61
CA PHE A 502 -38.26 -25.46 -18.63
C PHE A 502 -38.92 -25.34 -17.26
N ARG A 503 -39.76 -24.36 -17.05
CA ARG A 503 -40.40 -24.15 -15.75
C ARG A 503 -41.36 -25.30 -15.43
N GLY A 504 -41.17 -25.86 -14.22
CA GLY A 504 -42.00 -27.01 -13.76
C GLY A 504 -41.52 -28.38 -14.22
N ARG A 505 -40.32 -28.44 -14.86
CA ARG A 505 -39.65 -29.73 -15.14
C ARG A 505 -38.62 -30.01 -14.05
N THR A 506 -38.52 -31.29 -13.67
CA THR A 506 -37.46 -31.73 -12.76
C THR A 506 -36.11 -31.73 -13.45
N PRO A 507 -34.99 -31.63 -12.69
CA PRO A 507 -33.62 -31.65 -13.24
C PRO A 507 -33.30 -32.90 -14.07
N ASP A 508 -34.04 -33.97 -13.92
CA ASP A 508 -33.84 -35.27 -14.59
C ASP A 508 -34.47 -35.39 -15.97
N GLY A 509 -35.06 -34.33 -16.49
CA GLY A 509 -35.40 -34.23 -17.91
C GLY A 509 -36.75 -34.82 -18.33
N ASP A 510 -37.68 -35.11 -17.40
CA ASP A 510 -39.05 -35.50 -17.68
C ASP A 510 -40.01 -34.31 -17.90
#